data_7180e6b892e72d44a3915d0410accd49
#
_entry.id   7180e6b892e72d44a3915d0410accd49
#
_cell.length_a   1.000
_cell.length_b   1.000
_cell.length_c   1.000
_cell.angle_alpha   90.00
_cell.angle_beta   90.00
_cell.angle_gamma   90.00
#
_symmetry.space_group_name_H-M   'P 1'
#
loop_
_entity.id
_entity.type
_entity.pdbx_description
1 polymer ?
#
loop_
_entity_poly.entity_id
_entity_poly.type
_entity_poly.pdbx_seq_one_letter_code
_entity_poly.pdbx_strand_id
1 'polypeptide(L)'
;MVTKDINLHESGNGGEMDIVSNDLLIGESLFQQVYLALFGGNVEAVTRGDELITEERFDWWGNSLFFAEIPTKQFNSITERTINSVALNGQGRLAIINAVNEDLSYLTELLNYSIDVEIIAVNKIRIIINFTPKSNQENRILQLVYDNAKNELIIEKTI
;
A
#
# COMPACT_ATOMS: atom_id res chain seq x y z
N MET A 1 11.71 -18.72 6.40
CA MET A 1 11.09 -18.49 7.75
C MET A 1 10.07 -17.41 7.55
N VAL A 2 8.80 -17.71 7.71
CA VAL A 2 7.76 -16.67 7.67
C VAL A 2 7.91 -15.86 8.95
N THR A 3 8.30 -14.61 8.82
CA THR A 3 8.37 -13.69 9.95
C THR A 3 6.96 -13.18 10.22
N LYS A 4 6.62 -13.04 11.48
CA LYS A 4 5.36 -12.45 11.92
C LYS A 4 5.60 -11.01 12.33
N ASP A 5 4.64 -10.15 12.06
CA ASP A 5 4.71 -8.74 12.39
C ASP A 5 3.34 -8.25 12.87
N ILE A 6 3.31 -7.10 13.53
CA ILE A 6 2.06 -6.47 13.95
C ILE A 6 1.27 -6.11 12.69
N ASN A 7 -0.01 -6.47 12.68
CA ASN A 7 -0.88 -6.11 11.57
C ASN A 7 -1.26 -4.64 11.66
N LEU A 8 -0.75 -3.86 10.72
CA LEU A 8 -1.04 -2.44 10.59
C LEU A 8 -1.97 -2.24 9.39
N HIS A 9 -2.95 -1.40 9.54
CA HIS A 9 -3.79 -0.97 8.45
C HIS A 9 -4.06 0.53 8.55
N GLU A 10 -4.57 1.08 7.49
CA GLU A 10 -4.89 2.48 7.41
C GLU A 10 -6.38 2.71 7.57
N SER A 11 -6.77 3.66 8.41
CA SER A 11 -8.16 4.01 8.64
C SER A 11 -8.49 5.46 8.28
N GLY A 12 -7.78 6.01 7.32
CA GLY A 12 -8.06 7.35 6.79
C GLY A 12 -7.34 8.51 7.49
N ASN A 13 -6.81 8.31 8.70
CA ASN A 13 -6.09 9.33 9.47
C ASN A 13 -4.77 8.81 10.07
N GLY A 14 -4.16 7.82 9.47
CA GLY A 14 -2.94 7.19 9.98
C GLY A 14 -3.10 5.69 10.19
N GLY A 15 -1.99 5.02 10.37
CA GLY A 15 -1.99 3.57 10.58
C GLY A 15 -2.55 3.18 11.94
N GLU A 16 -3.50 2.27 11.95
CA GLU A 16 -4.04 1.67 13.15
C GLU A 16 -3.53 0.24 13.32
N MET A 17 -3.51 -0.21 14.57
CA MET A 17 -3.18 -1.59 14.93
C MET A 17 -4.45 -2.32 15.31
N ASP A 18 -4.61 -3.52 14.75
CA ASP A 18 -5.72 -4.39 15.14
C ASP A 18 -5.50 -5.00 16.51
N ILE A 19 -6.52 -4.91 17.36
CA ILE A 19 -6.54 -5.56 18.68
C ILE A 19 -7.60 -6.65 18.67
N VAL A 20 -7.17 -7.88 18.85
CA VAL A 20 -8.06 -9.05 18.93
C VAL A 20 -7.83 -9.76 20.26
N SER A 21 -8.91 -9.98 21.04
CA SER A 21 -8.86 -10.65 22.34
C SER A 21 -7.87 -10.02 23.33
N ASN A 22 -7.83 -8.67 23.36
CA ASN A 22 -6.94 -7.86 24.21
C ASN A 22 -5.45 -8.00 23.88
N ASP A 23 -5.09 -8.47 22.69
CA ASP A 23 -3.71 -8.54 22.21
C ASP A 23 -3.61 -7.98 20.79
N LEU A 24 -2.40 -7.58 20.40
CA LEU A 24 -2.14 -7.09 19.05
C LEU A 24 -2.28 -8.22 18.02
N LEU A 25 -3.00 -7.97 16.94
CA LEU A 25 -3.07 -8.92 15.84
C LEU A 25 -1.72 -9.01 15.15
N ILE A 26 -1.19 -10.23 15.10
CA ILE A 26 0.08 -10.51 14.43
C ILE A 26 -0.19 -11.26 13.14
N GLY A 27 0.21 -10.67 12.03
CA GLY A 27 0.08 -11.22 10.69
C GLY A 27 1.39 -11.70 10.08
N GLU A 28 1.34 -12.15 8.84
CA GLU A 28 2.52 -12.44 8.05
C GLU A 28 3.19 -11.13 7.59
N SER A 29 4.46 -10.93 7.95
CA SER A 29 5.17 -9.66 7.69
C SER A 29 5.25 -9.30 6.20
N LEU A 30 5.21 -10.28 5.31
CA LEU A 30 5.31 -10.03 3.87
C LEU A 30 4.08 -9.31 3.31
N PHE A 31 2.87 -9.65 3.80
CA PHE A 31 1.66 -8.90 3.45
C PHE A 31 1.76 -7.45 3.91
N GLN A 32 2.28 -7.26 5.11
CA GLN A 32 2.48 -5.93 5.68
C GLN A 32 3.48 -5.11 4.85
N GLN A 33 4.58 -5.72 4.41
CA GLN A 33 5.58 -5.05 3.57
C GLN A 33 4.99 -4.64 2.22
N VAL A 34 4.23 -5.53 1.56
CA VAL A 34 3.55 -5.20 0.30
C VAL A 34 2.53 -4.07 0.52
N TYR A 35 1.75 -4.15 1.58
CA TYR A 35 0.78 -3.11 1.90
C TYR A 35 1.44 -1.74 2.14
N LEU A 36 2.47 -1.68 2.98
CA LEU A 36 3.19 -0.45 3.29
C LEU A 36 3.94 0.11 2.08
N ALA A 37 4.42 -0.73 1.17
CA ALA A 37 5.01 -0.25 -0.08
C ALA A 37 4.03 0.58 -0.89
N LEU A 38 2.75 0.18 -0.92
CA LEU A 38 1.72 0.84 -1.71
C LEU A 38 1.03 2.00 -1.00
N PHE A 39 0.91 1.92 0.33
CA PHE A 39 0.12 2.83 1.16
C PHE A 39 0.84 3.28 2.43
N GLY A 40 2.15 3.16 2.48
CA GLY A 40 2.96 3.55 3.65
C GLY A 40 3.18 5.04 3.79
N GLY A 41 2.53 5.81 2.96
CA GLY A 41 2.52 7.25 3.06
C GLY A 41 3.39 7.98 2.05
N ASN A 42 3.34 9.27 2.12
CA ASN A 42 3.95 10.17 1.17
C ASN A 42 4.80 11.20 1.90
N VAL A 43 6.09 10.93 1.99
CA VAL A 43 7.05 11.83 2.63
C VAL A 43 7.29 13.10 1.80
N GLU A 44 7.07 13.01 0.50
CA GLU A 44 7.20 14.16 -0.39
C GLU A 44 5.97 15.05 -0.33
N ALA A 45 6.20 16.33 -0.30
CA ALA A 45 5.14 17.29 -0.43
C ALA A 45 4.51 17.20 -1.80
N VAL A 46 3.17 17.10 -1.80
CA VAL A 46 2.40 17.39 -2.84
C VAL A 46 2.41 17.40 -4.12
N THR A 47 1.56 16.99 -4.56
CA THR A 47 1.40 16.39 -5.82
C THR A 47 0.46 17.00 -6.77
N ARG A 48 -0.53 17.66 -6.34
CA ARG A 48 -1.50 18.33 -7.20
C ARG A 48 -1.25 19.82 -7.35
N GLY A 49 -0.62 20.46 -6.37
CA GLY A 49 -0.38 21.91 -6.35
C GLY A 49 -1.62 22.74 -5.95
N ASP A 50 -2.70 22.06 -5.61
CA ASP A 50 -3.98 22.64 -5.16
C ASP A 50 -4.33 22.27 -3.71
N GLU A 51 -3.38 21.62 -3.00
CA GLU A 51 -3.61 21.21 -1.62
C GLU A 51 -3.77 22.41 -0.69
N LEU A 52 -4.70 22.26 0.23
CA LEU A 52 -4.90 23.24 1.30
C LEU A 52 -3.73 23.14 2.29
N ILE A 53 -3.33 24.30 2.85
CA ILE A 53 -2.25 24.38 3.86
C ILE A 53 -2.55 23.49 5.10
N THR A 54 -3.83 23.15 5.29
CA THR A 54 -4.31 22.28 6.36
C THR A 54 -4.42 20.83 5.99
N GLU A 55 -4.10 20.47 4.76
CA GLU A 55 -4.15 19.10 4.31
C GLU A 55 -2.94 18.34 4.87
N GLU A 56 -3.22 17.41 5.79
CA GLU A 56 -2.18 16.62 6.40
C GLU A 56 -1.65 15.59 5.41
N ARG A 57 -0.34 15.44 5.38
CA ARG A 57 0.27 14.39 4.60
C ARG A 57 0.03 13.09 5.29
N PHE A 58 -0.43 12.14 4.51
CA PHE A 58 -0.48 10.79 4.98
C PHE A 58 0.96 10.23 5.02
N ASP A 59 1.41 9.87 6.19
CA ASP A 59 2.74 9.28 6.40
C ASP A 59 2.65 8.17 7.46
N TRP A 60 3.18 7.01 7.13
CA TRP A 60 3.30 5.96 8.13
C TRP A 60 4.17 6.42 9.29
N TRP A 61 3.64 6.34 10.49
CA TRP A 61 4.32 6.81 11.71
C TRP A 61 5.72 6.23 11.89
N GLY A 62 5.99 5.01 11.39
CA GLY A 62 7.30 4.39 11.43
C GLY A 62 8.36 5.10 10.58
N ASN A 63 7.96 5.86 9.54
CA ASN A 63 8.89 6.66 8.78
C ASN A 63 9.58 7.70 9.67
N SER A 64 8.81 8.43 10.45
CA SER A 64 9.35 9.44 11.37
C SER A 64 9.97 8.84 12.62
N LEU A 65 9.48 7.69 13.10
CA LEU A 65 10.01 7.06 14.31
C LEU A 65 11.32 6.30 14.08
N PHE A 66 11.39 5.51 13.00
CA PHE A 66 12.53 4.62 12.75
C PHE A 66 13.51 5.16 11.71
N PHE A 67 13.06 6.01 10.82
CA PHE A 67 13.82 6.44 9.64
C PHE A 67 13.90 7.95 9.46
N ALA A 68 13.65 8.74 10.54
CA ALA A 68 13.69 10.20 10.48
C ALA A 68 15.00 10.74 9.88
N GLU A 69 16.13 10.11 10.22
CA GLU A 69 17.45 10.53 9.76
C GLU A 69 17.90 9.81 8.47
N ILE A 70 17.10 8.89 7.95
CA ILE A 70 17.45 8.07 6.78
C ILE A 70 16.29 8.11 5.76
N PRO A 71 16.09 9.25 5.06
CA PRO A 71 14.97 9.42 4.14
C PRO A 71 14.86 8.32 3.05
N THR A 72 16.01 7.75 2.65
CA THR A 72 16.05 6.69 1.63
C THR A 72 15.45 5.35 2.09
N LYS A 73 15.15 5.21 3.39
CA LYS A 73 14.49 4.02 3.95
C LYS A 73 13.02 4.25 4.27
N GLN A 74 12.56 5.49 4.15
CA GLN A 74 11.16 5.82 4.37
C GLN A 74 10.30 5.30 3.23
N PHE A 75 9.11 4.80 3.55
CA PHE A 75 8.13 4.50 2.53
C PHE A 75 7.64 5.79 1.88
N ASN A 76 7.57 5.77 0.55
CA ASN A 76 7.12 6.89 -0.27
C ASN A 76 6.30 6.34 -1.43
N SER A 77 5.03 6.07 -1.17
CA SER A 77 4.15 5.30 -2.06
C SER A 77 3.75 6.12 -3.29
N ILE A 78 4.22 5.70 -4.44
CA ILE A 78 3.83 6.26 -5.75
C ILE A 78 2.41 5.80 -6.11
N THR A 79 2.03 4.57 -5.71
CA THR A 79 0.71 4.00 -5.96
C THR A 79 -0.38 4.87 -5.38
N GLU A 80 -0.30 5.24 -4.12
CA GLU A 80 -1.28 6.09 -3.45
C GLU A 80 -1.45 7.44 -4.16
N ARG A 81 -0.34 8.12 -4.48
CA ARG A 81 -0.35 9.37 -5.24
C ARG A 81 -1.00 9.21 -6.62
N THR A 82 -0.66 8.13 -7.31
CA THR A 82 -1.18 7.86 -8.65
C THR A 82 -2.68 7.62 -8.63
N ILE A 83 -3.17 6.79 -7.71
CA ILE A 83 -4.61 6.53 -7.57
C ILE A 83 -5.39 7.83 -7.35
N ASN A 84 -4.85 8.73 -6.53
CA ASN A 84 -5.49 10.01 -6.22
C ASN A 84 -5.40 11.05 -7.35
N SER A 85 -4.47 10.89 -8.29
CA SER A 85 -4.20 11.88 -9.32
C SER A 85 -4.71 11.52 -10.71
N VAL A 86 -5.02 10.24 -10.99
CA VAL A 86 -5.42 9.80 -12.33
C VAL A 86 -6.91 9.53 -12.44
N ALA A 87 -7.47 9.74 -13.63
CA ALA A 87 -8.82 9.28 -13.92
C ALA A 87 -8.86 7.75 -14.01
N LEU A 88 -9.86 7.13 -13.40
CA LEU A 88 -10.04 5.67 -13.42
C LEU A 88 -10.58 5.20 -14.79
N ASN A 89 -9.71 5.17 -15.77
CA ASN A 89 -9.93 4.68 -17.14
C ASN A 89 -8.77 3.78 -17.58
N GLY A 90 -8.75 3.36 -18.83
CA GLY A 90 -7.72 2.47 -19.34
C GLY A 90 -6.29 3.01 -19.19
N GLN A 91 -6.07 4.32 -19.35
CA GLN A 91 -4.76 4.94 -19.15
C GLN A 91 -4.40 5.04 -17.67
N GLY A 92 -5.36 5.43 -16.83
CA GLY A 92 -5.18 5.47 -15.39
C GLY A 92 -4.88 4.07 -14.81
N ARG A 93 -5.56 3.03 -15.32
CA ARG A 93 -5.25 1.64 -14.96
C ARG A 93 -3.78 1.29 -15.24
N LEU A 94 -3.26 1.64 -16.40
CA LEU A 94 -1.85 1.39 -16.74
C LEU A 94 -0.90 2.21 -15.86
N ALA A 95 -1.23 3.46 -15.57
CA ALA A 95 -0.45 4.30 -14.67
C ALA A 95 -0.37 3.69 -13.26
N ILE A 96 -1.49 3.18 -12.74
CA ILE A 96 -1.55 2.50 -11.44
C ILE A 96 -0.73 1.21 -11.45
N ILE A 97 -0.81 0.38 -12.50
CA ILE A 97 0.02 -0.83 -12.62
C ILE A 97 1.51 -0.48 -12.58
N ASN A 98 1.92 0.58 -13.28
CA ASN A 98 3.31 1.01 -13.29
C ASN A 98 3.75 1.51 -11.91
N ALA A 99 2.92 2.29 -11.23
CA ALA A 99 3.17 2.77 -9.88
C ALA A 99 3.34 1.60 -8.89
N VAL A 100 2.42 0.63 -8.92
CA VAL A 100 2.52 -0.59 -8.09
C VAL A 100 3.81 -1.37 -8.37
N ASN A 101 4.20 -1.50 -9.64
CA ASN A 101 5.46 -2.16 -10.00
C ASN A 101 6.68 -1.40 -9.46
N GLU A 102 6.66 -0.07 -9.49
CA GLU A 102 7.74 0.76 -8.96
C GLU A 102 7.86 0.61 -7.46
N ASP A 103 6.74 0.73 -6.74
CA ASP A 103 6.69 0.60 -5.29
C ASP A 103 7.13 -0.80 -4.81
N LEU A 104 6.82 -1.86 -5.56
CA LEU A 104 7.21 -3.23 -5.22
C LEU A 104 8.59 -3.64 -5.75
N SER A 105 9.27 -2.80 -6.51
CA SER A 105 10.54 -3.14 -7.18
C SER A 105 11.62 -3.63 -6.23
N TYR A 106 11.73 -3.06 -5.03
CA TYR A 106 12.70 -3.46 -4.01
C TYR A 106 12.46 -4.87 -3.45
N LEU A 107 11.24 -5.39 -3.58
CA LEU A 107 10.89 -6.74 -3.14
C LEU A 107 11.24 -7.83 -4.16
N THR A 108 11.67 -7.48 -5.36
CA THR A 108 11.99 -8.45 -6.43
C THR A 108 13.10 -9.42 -6.08
N GLU A 109 13.98 -9.06 -5.15
CA GLU A 109 14.99 -9.97 -4.64
C GLU A 109 14.43 -11.06 -3.72
N LEU A 110 13.32 -10.77 -3.04
CA LEU A 110 12.70 -11.62 -2.04
C LEU A 110 11.55 -12.46 -2.59
N LEU A 111 10.82 -11.93 -3.58
CA LEU A 111 9.61 -12.55 -4.12
C LEU A 111 9.45 -12.32 -5.63
N ASN A 112 8.70 -13.21 -6.26
CA ASN A 112 8.15 -13.01 -7.59
C ASN A 112 6.71 -12.51 -7.43
N TYR A 113 6.27 -11.58 -8.26
CA TYR A 113 4.90 -11.08 -8.20
C TYR A 113 4.32 -10.81 -9.58
N SER A 114 2.99 -10.79 -9.63
CA SER A 114 2.22 -10.29 -10.75
C SER A 114 1.11 -9.39 -10.24
N ILE A 115 0.79 -8.37 -11.02
CA ILE A 115 -0.16 -7.33 -10.65
C ILE A 115 -1.27 -7.32 -11.68
N ASP A 116 -2.52 -7.25 -11.20
CA ASP A 116 -3.66 -6.88 -12.01
C ASP A 116 -4.43 -5.74 -11.33
N VAL A 117 -4.97 -4.84 -12.14
CA VAL A 117 -5.78 -3.71 -11.68
C VAL A 117 -7.09 -3.72 -12.47
N GLU A 118 -8.19 -3.82 -11.76
CA GLU A 118 -9.54 -3.82 -12.33
C GLU A 118 -10.28 -2.54 -11.94
N ILE A 119 -10.94 -1.91 -12.91
CA ILE A 119 -11.88 -0.81 -12.63
C ILE A 119 -13.25 -1.46 -12.39
N ILE A 120 -13.67 -1.54 -11.13
CA ILE A 120 -14.91 -2.23 -10.75
C ILE A 120 -16.14 -1.32 -10.72
N ALA A 121 -15.91 -0.01 -10.60
CA ALA A 121 -16.96 1.02 -10.69
C ALA A 121 -16.33 2.38 -11.07
N VAL A 122 -17.14 3.40 -11.27
CA VAL A 122 -16.70 4.74 -11.69
C VAL A 122 -15.62 5.31 -10.76
N ASN A 123 -15.72 5.04 -9.44
CA ASN A 123 -14.78 5.56 -8.45
C ASN A 123 -14.08 4.45 -7.67
N LYS A 124 -14.11 3.21 -8.19
CA LYS A 124 -13.54 2.07 -7.47
C LYS A 124 -12.62 1.25 -8.35
N ILE A 125 -11.48 0.93 -7.79
CA ILE A 125 -10.53 0.00 -8.38
C ILE A 125 -10.26 -1.15 -7.43
N ARG A 126 -9.92 -2.29 -8.02
CA ARG A 126 -9.37 -3.44 -7.32
C ARG A 126 -7.95 -3.66 -7.78
N ILE A 127 -7.02 -3.76 -6.85
CA ILE A 127 -5.63 -4.11 -7.09
C ILE A 127 -5.43 -5.53 -6.59
N ILE A 128 -4.97 -6.40 -7.46
CA ILE A 128 -4.70 -7.80 -7.12
C ILE A 128 -3.20 -8.03 -7.30
N ILE A 129 -2.55 -8.42 -6.22
CA ILE A 129 -1.13 -8.74 -6.22
C ILE A 129 -0.99 -10.22 -5.84
N ASN A 130 -0.57 -11.02 -6.82
CA ASN A 130 -0.17 -12.39 -6.57
C ASN A 130 1.34 -12.39 -6.38
N PHE A 131 1.82 -12.91 -5.26
CA PHE A 131 3.24 -12.96 -4.99
C PHE A 131 3.66 -14.28 -4.37
N THR A 132 4.86 -14.70 -4.72
CA THR A 132 5.43 -15.99 -4.30
C THR A 132 6.80 -15.74 -3.71
N PRO A 133 6.98 -15.92 -2.39
CA PRO A 133 8.28 -15.80 -1.76
C PRO A 133 9.26 -16.81 -2.35
N LYS A 134 10.47 -16.36 -2.68
CA LYS A 134 11.51 -17.25 -3.22
C LYS A 134 11.98 -18.29 -2.21
N SER A 135 11.72 -18.06 -0.92
CA SER A 135 12.15 -18.95 0.17
C SER A 135 11.29 -20.20 0.34
N ASN A 136 9.98 -20.11 0.08
CA ASN A 136 9.05 -21.22 0.32
C ASN A 136 8.15 -21.58 -0.87
N GLN A 137 8.12 -20.74 -1.88
CA GLN A 137 7.35 -20.90 -3.13
C GLN A 137 5.83 -21.09 -2.94
N GLU A 138 5.30 -20.74 -1.79
CA GLU A 138 3.85 -20.70 -1.57
C GLU A 138 3.27 -19.42 -2.13
N ASN A 139 2.26 -19.55 -2.99
CA ASN A 139 1.60 -18.40 -3.56
C ASN A 139 0.78 -17.65 -2.51
N ARG A 140 0.82 -16.34 -2.55
CA ARG A 140 0.06 -15.43 -1.72
C ARG A 140 -0.72 -14.46 -2.60
N ILE A 141 -1.89 -14.07 -2.13
CA ILE A 141 -2.74 -13.11 -2.84
C ILE A 141 -3.11 -11.99 -1.87
N LEU A 142 -2.78 -10.78 -2.24
CA LEU A 142 -3.31 -9.56 -1.60
C LEU A 142 -4.29 -8.91 -2.57
N GLN A 143 -5.52 -8.73 -2.14
CA GLN A 143 -6.54 -8.06 -2.91
C GLN A 143 -7.05 -6.84 -2.15
N LEU A 144 -6.90 -5.70 -2.76
CA LEU A 144 -7.24 -4.39 -2.20
C LEU A 144 -8.32 -3.74 -3.06
N VAL A 145 -9.29 -3.12 -2.45
CA VAL A 145 -10.27 -2.25 -3.12
C VAL A 145 -10.11 -0.84 -2.60
N TYR A 146 -9.88 0.09 -3.51
CA TYR A 146 -9.82 1.51 -3.22
C TYR A 146 -11.08 2.21 -3.76
N ASP A 147 -11.78 2.92 -2.87
CA ASP A 147 -12.92 3.76 -3.19
C ASP A 147 -12.48 5.24 -3.21
N ASN A 148 -12.22 5.77 -4.39
CA ASN A 148 -11.76 7.15 -4.56
C ASN A 148 -12.77 8.21 -4.07
N ALA A 149 -14.08 7.90 -4.11
CA ALA A 149 -15.10 8.83 -3.64
C ALA A 149 -15.12 8.97 -2.12
N LYS A 150 -14.71 7.93 -1.41
CA LYS A 150 -14.67 7.90 0.05
C LYS A 150 -13.26 8.10 0.61
N ASN A 151 -12.24 8.04 -0.24
CA ASN A 151 -10.85 7.93 0.16
C ASN A 151 -10.61 6.76 1.12
N GLU A 152 -11.20 5.61 0.80
CA GLU A 152 -11.21 4.43 1.67
C GLU A 152 -10.53 3.24 0.98
N LEU A 153 -9.60 2.62 1.68
CA LEU A 153 -8.96 1.38 1.26
C LEU A 153 -9.50 0.20 2.06
N ILE A 154 -9.90 -0.83 1.35
CA ILE A 154 -10.43 -2.05 1.96
C ILE A 154 -9.55 -3.22 1.53
N ILE A 155 -9.02 -3.96 2.49
CA ILE A 155 -8.35 -5.24 2.23
C ILE A 155 -9.43 -6.31 2.11
N GLU A 156 -9.70 -6.79 0.87
CA GLU A 156 -10.74 -7.80 0.66
C GLU A 156 -10.25 -9.21 0.92
N LYS A 157 -8.96 -9.48 0.64
CA LYS A 157 -8.46 -10.86 0.71
C LYS A 157 -6.95 -10.89 0.92
N THR A 158 -6.57 -11.74 1.86
CA THR A 158 -5.19 -12.20 2.06
C THR A 158 -5.20 -13.73 2.13
N ILE A 159 -4.49 -14.41 1.24
CA ILE A 159 -4.36 -15.89 1.23
C ILE A 159 -2.89 -16.25 1.06
#